data_1c4afef57695084d7b0b7cfbab24bab5
#
_entry.id   1c4afef57695084d7b0b7cfbab24bab5
#
_cell.length_a   1.000
_cell.length_b   1.000
_cell.length_c   1.000
_cell.angle_alpha   90.00
_cell.angle_beta   90.00
_cell.angle_gamma   90.00
#
_symmetry.space_group_name_H-M   'P 1'
#
loop_
_entity.id
_entity.type
_entity.pdbx_description
1 polymer ?
#
loop_
_entity_poly.entity_id
_entity_poly.type
_entity_poly.pdbx_seq_one_letter_code
_entity_poly.pdbx_strand_id
1 'polypeptide(L)'
;MSFEVFVFLIILALAFDFMNGFHDAANSIATVVSTGVLRPHHAVAFAAFFNFAALFIFQLKVAATVGKGIVDPSIVDHYVIFGALTGALAWNIITWYYGLPSSSSHALIGGLIGAVVAKVGTVGLIDSGIGKTLVFIVVSPALGFLLGGLLMLAVSWLYRRSA
;
A
#
# COMPACT_ATOMS: atom_id res chain seq x y z
N MET A 1 18.99 15.59 -14.31
CA MET A 1 19.10 15.04 -12.92
C MET A 1 20.51 14.52 -12.75
N SER A 2 21.21 14.93 -11.68
CA SER A 2 22.55 14.38 -11.40
C SER A 2 22.45 12.93 -10.93
N PHE A 3 23.53 12.16 -11.08
CA PHE A 3 23.58 10.77 -10.63
C PHE A 3 23.34 10.65 -9.12
N GLU A 4 23.83 11.58 -8.34
CA GLU A 4 23.67 11.63 -6.88
C GLU A 4 22.19 11.78 -6.47
N VAL A 5 21.44 12.68 -7.13
CA VAL A 5 20.01 12.85 -6.89
C VAL A 5 19.23 11.57 -7.24
N PHE A 6 19.60 10.92 -8.33
CA PHE A 6 18.99 9.64 -8.73
C PHE A 6 19.21 8.55 -7.67
N VAL A 7 20.44 8.38 -7.21
CA VAL A 7 20.77 7.40 -6.15
C VAL A 7 20.04 7.73 -4.86
N PHE A 8 19.98 9.00 -4.48
CA PHE A 8 19.26 9.44 -3.28
C PHE A 8 17.77 9.12 -3.35
N LEU A 9 17.11 9.36 -4.49
CA LEU A 9 15.68 9.01 -4.68
C LEU A 9 15.43 7.50 -4.62
N ILE A 10 16.37 6.69 -5.14
CA ILE A 10 16.28 5.23 -5.01
C ILE A 10 16.37 4.82 -3.54
N ILE A 11 17.30 5.37 -2.79
CA ILE A 11 17.43 5.07 -1.35
C ILE A 11 16.15 5.47 -0.60
N LEU A 12 15.59 6.62 -0.92
CA LEU A 12 14.35 7.09 -0.31
C LEU A 12 13.16 6.18 -0.67
N ALA A 13 13.07 5.71 -1.92
CA ALA A 13 12.05 4.75 -2.35
C ALA A 13 12.19 3.41 -1.62
N LEU A 14 13.41 2.90 -1.49
CA LEU A 14 13.68 1.67 -0.73
C LEU A 14 13.36 1.83 0.76
N ALA A 15 13.62 3.00 1.33
CA ALA A 15 13.23 3.33 2.71
C ALA A 15 11.70 3.34 2.87
N PHE A 16 10.98 3.89 1.89
CA PHE A 16 9.52 3.84 1.86
C PHE A 16 9.02 2.39 1.75
N ASP A 17 9.58 1.57 0.86
CA ASP A 17 9.21 0.16 0.70
C ASP A 17 9.48 -0.64 1.97
N PHE A 18 10.61 -0.39 2.63
CA PHE A 18 10.92 -1.01 3.92
C PHE A 18 9.88 -0.65 4.98
N MET A 19 9.54 0.65 5.11
CA MET A 19 8.52 1.11 6.06
C MET A 19 7.14 0.57 5.73
N ASN A 20 6.79 0.46 4.45
CA ASN A 20 5.56 -0.17 3.99
C ASN A 20 5.48 -1.63 4.45
N GLY A 21 6.51 -2.44 4.15
CA GLY A 21 6.56 -3.84 4.58
C GLY A 21 6.53 -4.00 6.10
N PHE A 22 7.24 -3.14 6.83
CA PHE A 22 7.26 -3.13 8.29
C PHE A 22 5.91 -2.76 8.90
N HIS A 23 5.25 -1.74 8.38
CA HIS A 23 3.95 -1.26 8.85
C HIS A 23 2.84 -2.27 8.55
N ASP A 24 2.84 -2.86 7.34
CA ASP A 24 1.77 -3.73 6.87
C ASP A 24 1.98 -5.22 7.24
N ALA A 25 3.17 -5.58 7.74
CA ALA A 25 3.45 -6.96 8.15
C ALA A 25 2.45 -7.47 9.20
N ALA A 26 2.09 -6.64 10.18
CA ALA A 26 1.12 -6.97 11.21
C ALA A 26 -0.27 -7.26 10.64
N ASN A 27 -0.70 -6.50 9.63
CA ASN A 27 -2.01 -6.66 8.99
C ASN A 27 -2.15 -8.01 8.29
N SER A 28 -1.06 -8.50 7.67
CA SER A 28 -1.03 -9.77 6.95
C SER A 28 -1.12 -11.00 7.86
N ILE A 29 -0.62 -10.90 9.09
CA ILE A 29 -0.47 -12.07 9.99
C ILE A 29 -1.32 -11.98 11.27
N ALA A 30 -1.96 -10.83 11.54
CA ALA A 30 -2.65 -10.57 12.79
C ALA A 30 -3.68 -11.66 13.15
N THR A 31 -4.52 -12.07 12.20
CA THR A 31 -5.57 -13.08 12.42
C THR A 31 -4.99 -14.47 12.68
N VAL A 32 -3.95 -14.85 11.94
CA VAL A 32 -3.33 -16.18 12.04
C VAL A 32 -2.55 -16.32 13.35
N VAL A 33 -1.93 -15.24 13.81
CA VAL A 33 -1.20 -15.20 15.08
C VAL A 33 -2.17 -15.10 16.27
N SER A 34 -3.19 -14.25 16.18
CA SER A 34 -4.16 -14.05 17.25
C SER A 34 -5.02 -15.30 17.52
N THR A 35 -5.29 -16.09 16.49
CA THR A 35 -6.00 -17.38 16.61
C THR A 35 -5.10 -18.54 17.03
N GLY A 36 -3.78 -18.32 17.13
CA GLY A 36 -2.82 -19.34 17.56
C GLY A 36 -2.51 -20.41 16.51
N VAL A 37 -2.98 -20.25 15.26
CA VAL A 37 -2.74 -21.21 14.16
C VAL A 37 -1.25 -21.32 13.82
N LEU A 38 -0.54 -20.18 13.78
CA LEU A 38 0.90 -20.14 13.58
C LEU A 38 1.59 -19.30 14.65
N ARG A 39 2.81 -19.70 15.02
CA ARG A 39 3.67 -18.86 15.85
C ARG A 39 4.12 -17.62 15.07
N PRO A 40 4.33 -16.45 15.73
CA PRO A 40 4.63 -15.18 15.05
C PRO A 40 5.77 -15.28 14.03
N HIS A 41 6.88 -15.92 14.37
CA HIS A 41 8.04 -16.04 13.47
C HIS A 41 7.75 -16.91 12.22
N HIS A 42 6.93 -17.97 12.35
CA HIS A 42 6.51 -18.76 11.20
C HIS A 42 5.52 -17.97 10.31
N ALA A 43 4.61 -17.22 10.92
CA ALA A 43 3.67 -16.38 10.18
C ALA A 43 4.40 -15.29 9.38
N VAL A 44 5.42 -14.64 9.98
CA VAL A 44 6.25 -13.64 9.29
C VAL A 44 7.02 -14.27 8.13
N ALA A 45 7.68 -15.42 8.35
CA ALA A 45 8.43 -16.10 7.29
C ALA A 45 7.51 -16.53 6.13
N PHE A 46 6.32 -17.04 6.45
CA PHE A 46 5.32 -17.42 5.45
C PHE A 46 4.82 -16.21 4.64
N ALA A 47 4.46 -15.11 5.30
CA ALA A 47 4.04 -13.89 4.64
C ALA A 47 5.16 -13.30 3.75
N ALA A 48 6.39 -13.26 4.25
CA ALA A 48 7.56 -12.78 3.50
C ALA A 48 7.79 -13.61 2.23
N PHE A 49 7.69 -14.94 2.32
CA PHE A 49 7.83 -15.84 1.18
C PHE A 49 6.79 -15.55 0.10
N PHE A 50 5.50 -15.44 0.47
CA PHE A 50 4.44 -15.18 -0.51
C PHE A 50 4.49 -13.76 -1.08
N ASN A 51 4.86 -12.75 -0.29
CA ASN A 51 5.09 -11.39 -0.79
C ASN A 51 6.24 -11.37 -1.81
N PHE A 52 7.32 -12.09 -1.55
CA PHE A 52 8.42 -12.21 -2.50
C PHE A 52 8.00 -12.98 -3.78
N ALA A 53 7.29 -14.09 -3.63
CA ALA A 53 6.78 -14.89 -4.76
C ALA A 53 5.80 -14.08 -5.63
N ALA A 54 4.97 -13.22 -5.02
CA ALA A 54 4.02 -12.36 -5.71
C ALA A 54 4.69 -11.41 -6.72
N LEU A 55 5.93 -10.98 -6.46
CA LEU A 55 6.71 -10.15 -7.38
C LEU A 55 6.89 -10.82 -8.76
N PHE A 56 7.04 -12.13 -8.78
CA PHE A 56 7.23 -12.89 -10.02
C PHE A 56 5.93 -13.27 -10.72
N ILE A 57 4.82 -13.30 -9.98
CA ILE A 57 3.50 -13.72 -10.47
C ILE A 57 2.68 -12.51 -10.94
N PHE A 58 2.65 -11.46 -10.12
CA PHE A 58 1.86 -10.25 -10.36
C PHE A 58 2.76 -9.15 -10.91
N GLN A 59 2.71 -8.92 -12.22
CA GLN A 59 3.49 -7.88 -12.88
C GLN A 59 3.22 -6.47 -12.29
N LEU A 60 4.13 -5.51 -12.55
CA LEU A 60 4.11 -4.11 -12.08
C LEU A 60 2.93 -3.25 -12.62
N LYS A 61 1.80 -3.85 -12.94
CA LYS A 61 0.62 -3.15 -13.49
C LYS A 61 0.04 -2.12 -12.53
N VAL A 62 0.05 -2.43 -11.24
CA VAL A 62 -0.47 -1.51 -10.21
C VAL A 62 0.37 -0.23 -10.13
N ALA A 63 1.70 -0.35 -10.16
CA ALA A 63 2.61 0.81 -10.17
C ALA A 63 2.36 1.71 -11.39
N ALA A 64 2.13 1.13 -12.56
CA ALA A 64 1.81 1.89 -13.77
C ALA A 64 0.45 2.62 -13.66
N THR A 65 -0.55 2.02 -13.02
CA THR A 65 -1.87 2.64 -12.81
C THR A 65 -1.77 3.82 -11.85
N VAL A 66 -1.05 3.69 -10.75
CA VAL A 66 -0.84 4.79 -9.78
C VAL A 66 -0.04 5.92 -10.44
N GLY A 67 1.03 5.59 -11.16
CA GLY A 67 1.92 6.60 -11.76
C GLY A 67 1.30 7.38 -12.94
N LYS A 68 0.30 6.82 -13.63
CA LYS A 68 -0.29 7.45 -14.84
C LYS A 68 -1.77 7.80 -14.68
N GLY A 69 -2.41 7.35 -13.62
CA GLY A 69 -3.86 7.48 -13.46
C GLY A 69 -4.32 8.60 -12.55
N ILE A 70 -3.45 9.16 -11.70
CA ILE A 70 -3.82 10.11 -10.64
C ILE A 70 -3.31 11.52 -10.93
N VAL A 71 -2.11 11.62 -11.51
CA VAL A 71 -1.48 12.89 -11.87
C VAL A 71 -0.99 12.84 -13.31
N ASP A 72 -0.85 14.01 -13.94
CA ASP A 72 -0.28 14.11 -15.27
C ASP A 72 1.21 13.75 -15.23
N PRO A 73 1.65 12.68 -15.96
CA PRO A 73 3.05 12.25 -15.95
C PRO A 73 4.04 13.32 -16.42
N SER A 74 3.60 14.29 -17.23
CA SER A 74 4.45 15.36 -17.73
C SER A 74 4.91 16.34 -16.65
N ILE A 75 4.17 16.39 -15.52
CA ILE A 75 4.44 17.26 -14.38
C ILE A 75 5.37 16.58 -13.36
N VAL A 76 5.44 15.26 -13.40
CA VAL A 76 6.19 14.46 -12.43
C VAL A 76 7.68 14.55 -12.73
N ASP A 77 8.40 15.29 -11.93
CA ASP A 77 9.86 15.37 -11.93
C ASP A 77 10.44 14.86 -10.60
N HIS A 78 11.75 14.95 -10.46
CA HIS A 78 12.46 14.50 -9.27
C HIS A 78 12.04 15.23 -7.98
N TYR A 79 11.58 16.47 -8.06
CA TYR A 79 11.06 17.21 -6.89
C TYR A 79 9.70 16.67 -6.45
N VAL A 80 8.83 16.37 -7.40
CA VAL A 80 7.53 15.74 -7.12
C VAL A 80 7.72 14.35 -6.51
N ILE A 81 8.64 13.54 -7.06
CA ILE A 81 8.96 12.21 -6.53
C ILE A 81 9.53 12.33 -5.10
N PHE A 82 10.45 13.27 -4.88
CA PHE A 82 11.01 13.52 -3.55
C PHE A 82 9.91 13.90 -2.54
N GLY A 83 9.06 14.87 -2.90
CA GLY A 83 7.96 15.32 -2.04
C GLY A 83 6.95 14.21 -1.73
N ALA A 84 6.59 13.41 -2.75
CA ALA A 84 5.67 12.28 -2.61
C ALA A 84 6.22 11.20 -1.65
N LEU A 85 7.45 10.78 -1.87
CA LEU A 85 8.10 9.75 -1.03
C LEU A 85 8.34 10.23 0.39
N THR A 86 8.82 11.46 0.55
CA THR A 86 9.07 12.05 1.87
C THR A 86 7.76 12.21 2.65
N GLY A 87 6.70 12.72 2.01
CA GLY A 87 5.38 12.86 2.63
C GLY A 87 4.79 11.52 3.05
N ALA A 88 4.86 10.51 2.16
CA ALA A 88 4.37 9.17 2.44
C ALA A 88 5.16 8.48 3.56
N LEU A 89 6.48 8.59 3.54
CA LEU A 89 7.36 8.03 4.56
C LEU A 89 7.11 8.68 5.93
N ALA A 90 7.03 10.01 5.97
CA ALA A 90 6.72 10.74 7.20
C ALA A 90 5.35 10.32 7.77
N TRP A 91 4.33 10.19 6.92
CA TRP A 91 3.00 9.73 7.34
C TRP A 91 3.05 8.30 7.90
N ASN A 92 3.74 7.38 7.23
CA ASN A 92 3.90 6.02 7.72
C ASN A 92 4.61 5.95 9.08
N ILE A 93 5.65 6.77 9.30
CA ILE A 93 6.35 6.85 10.59
C ILE A 93 5.42 7.41 11.68
N ILE A 94 4.69 8.48 11.40
CA ILE A 94 3.76 9.10 12.33
C ILE A 94 2.66 8.12 12.73
N THR A 95 2.01 7.50 11.75
CA THR A 95 0.91 6.56 12.01
C THR A 95 1.39 5.31 12.74
N TRP A 96 2.58 4.81 12.42
CA TRP A 96 3.20 3.73 13.16
C TRP A 96 3.49 4.10 14.61
N TYR A 97 4.08 5.27 14.85
CA TYR A 97 4.40 5.74 16.21
C TYR A 97 3.16 5.85 17.10
N TYR A 98 2.05 6.35 16.55
CA TYR A 98 0.78 6.47 17.27
C TYR A 98 -0.08 5.21 17.24
N GLY A 99 0.35 4.14 16.59
CA GLY A 99 -0.43 2.90 16.46
C GLY A 99 -1.71 3.07 15.65
N LEU A 100 -1.74 4.01 14.70
CA LEU A 100 -2.91 4.27 13.86
C LEU A 100 -2.88 3.35 12.63
N PRO A 101 -3.92 2.54 12.39
CA PRO A 101 -4.00 1.74 11.18
C PRO A 101 -4.09 2.67 9.95
N SER A 102 -3.14 2.57 9.05
CA SER A 102 -3.06 3.39 7.85
C SER A 102 -2.65 2.53 6.64
N SER A 103 -3.03 2.98 5.45
CA SER A 103 -2.61 2.36 4.21
C SER A 103 -1.41 3.12 3.62
N SER A 104 -0.28 2.45 3.49
CA SER A 104 0.93 3.00 2.88
C SER A 104 0.72 3.39 1.41
N SER A 105 -0.13 2.64 0.68
CA SER A 105 -0.51 2.98 -0.69
C SER A 105 -1.29 4.29 -0.76
N HIS A 106 -2.23 4.51 0.16
CA HIS A 106 -2.97 5.78 0.23
C HIS A 106 -2.06 6.92 0.68
N ALA A 107 -1.10 6.67 1.58
CA ALA A 107 -0.08 7.65 1.96
C ALA A 107 0.76 8.07 0.76
N LEU A 108 1.17 7.13 -0.10
CA LEU A 108 1.92 7.43 -1.33
C LEU A 108 1.10 8.24 -2.33
N ILE A 109 -0.18 7.87 -2.54
CA ILE A 109 -1.10 8.62 -3.40
C ILE A 109 -1.30 10.04 -2.86
N GLY A 110 -1.54 10.19 -1.56
CA GLY A 110 -1.69 11.49 -0.90
C GLY A 110 -0.43 12.33 -1.00
N GLY A 111 0.75 11.74 -0.81
CA GLY A 111 2.03 12.40 -0.99
C GLY A 111 2.26 12.87 -2.42
N LEU A 112 1.89 12.06 -3.42
CA LEU A 112 1.99 12.41 -4.84
C LEU A 112 1.04 13.56 -5.20
N ILE A 113 -0.22 13.49 -4.79
CA ILE A 113 -1.20 14.57 -4.97
C ILE A 113 -0.70 15.84 -4.30
N GLY A 114 -0.25 15.78 -3.04
CA GLY A 114 0.25 16.93 -2.30
C GLY A 114 1.46 17.58 -2.97
N ALA A 115 2.41 16.79 -3.46
CA ALA A 115 3.59 17.29 -4.16
C ALA A 115 3.24 17.98 -5.49
N VAL A 116 2.29 17.41 -6.26
CA VAL A 116 1.81 18.04 -7.52
C VAL A 116 1.05 19.30 -7.24
N VAL A 117 0.16 19.30 -6.25
CA VAL A 117 -0.61 20.52 -5.86
C VAL A 117 0.32 21.62 -5.39
N ALA A 118 1.36 21.31 -4.63
CA ALA A 118 2.35 22.29 -4.20
C ALA A 118 3.16 22.88 -5.38
N LYS A 119 3.37 22.10 -6.46
CA LYS A 119 4.15 22.52 -7.62
C LYS A 119 3.36 23.35 -8.64
N VAL A 120 2.16 22.87 -9.02
CA VAL A 120 1.38 23.45 -10.14
C VAL A 120 -0.10 23.68 -9.79
N GLY A 121 -0.51 23.48 -8.55
CA GLY A 121 -1.92 23.52 -8.18
C GLY A 121 -2.69 22.28 -8.61
N THR A 122 -4.00 22.40 -8.61
CA THR A 122 -4.91 21.28 -8.93
C THR A 122 -4.97 20.91 -10.41
N VAL A 123 -4.41 21.74 -11.29
CA VAL A 123 -4.41 21.52 -12.76
C VAL A 123 -3.65 20.25 -13.16
N GLY A 124 -2.68 19.83 -12.33
CA GLY A 124 -1.91 18.60 -12.58
C GLY A 124 -2.60 17.30 -12.14
N LEU A 125 -3.81 17.38 -11.63
CA LEU A 125 -4.56 16.23 -11.14
C LEU A 125 -5.48 15.65 -12.22
N ILE A 126 -5.64 14.32 -12.20
CA ILE A 126 -6.57 13.59 -13.07
C ILE A 126 -7.79 13.20 -12.25
N ASP A 127 -8.87 13.98 -12.35
CA ASP A 127 -10.10 13.80 -11.56
C ASP A 127 -10.69 12.40 -11.67
N SER A 128 -10.67 11.80 -12.86
CA SER A 128 -11.19 10.45 -13.07
C SER A 128 -10.42 9.38 -12.30
N GLY A 129 -9.12 9.54 -12.15
CA GLY A 129 -8.27 8.63 -11.38
C GLY A 129 -8.46 8.79 -9.88
N ILE A 130 -8.54 10.04 -9.43
CA ILE A 130 -8.83 10.36 -8.02
C ILE A 130 -10.21 9.83 -7.63
N GLY A 131 -11.24 10.09 -8.46
CA GLY A 131 -12.59 9.59 -8.23
C GLY A 131 -12.66 8.08 -8.14
N LYS A 132 -11.98 7.34 -9.03
CA LYS A 132 -11.87 5.89 -8.94
C LYS A 132 -11.22 5.46 -7.63
N THR A 133 -10.13 6.09 -7.24
CA THR A 133 -9.42 5.77 -5.98
C THR A 133 -10.34 5.96 -4.77
N LEU A 134 -11.07 7.07 -4.70
CA LEU A 134 -12.01 7.33 -3.61
C LEU A 134 -13.14 6.29 -3.55
N VAL A 135 -13.69 5.90 -4.69
CA VAL A 135 -14.69 4.82 -4.74
C VAL A 135 -14.12 3.51 -4.24
N PHE A 136 -12.92 3.13 -4.67
CA PHE A 136 -12.29 1.87 -4.26
C PHE A 136 -11.84 1.85 -2.80
N ILE A 137 -11.59 3.01 -2.16
CA ILE A 137 -11.35 3.10 -0.70
C ILE A 137 -12.54 2.55 0.09
N VAL A 138 -13.77 2.73 -0.41
CA VAL A 138 -14.99 2.23 0.25
C VAL A 138 -15.38 0.83 -0.26
N VAL A 139 -15.35 0.63 -1.57
CA VAL A 139 -15.80 -0.61 -2.20
C VAL A 139 -14.90 -1.80 -1.86
N SER A 140 -13.58 -1.60 -1.82
CA SER A 140 -12.63 -2.69 -1.57
C SER A 140 -12.78 -3.33 -0.18
N PRO A 141 -12.85 -2.57 0.93
CA PRO A 141 -13.12 -3.15 2.25
C PRO A 141 -14.51 -3.81 2.33
N ALA A 142 -15.53 -3.22 1.70
CA ALA A 142 -16.88 -3.79 1.69
C ALA A 142 -16.91 -5.15 0.97
N LEU A 143 -16.26 -5.27 -0.18
CA LEU A 143 -16.10 -6.53 -0.90
C LEU A 143 -15.28 -7.54 -0.09
N GLY A 144 -14.17 -7.10 0.52
CA GLY A 144 -13.35 -7.95 1.38
C GLY A 144 -14.14 -8.50 2.57
N PHE A 145 -14.95 -7.68 3.21
CA PHE A 145 -15.84 -8.09 4.31
C PHE A 145 -16.87 -9.13 3.85
N LEU A 146 -17.55 -8.87 2.73
CA LEU A 146 -18.56 -9.79 2.19
C LEU A 146 -17.95 -11.13 1.78
N LEU A 147 -16.85 -11.11 1.01
CA LEU A 147 -16.18 -12.32 0.54
C LEU A 147 -15.59 -13.12 1.70
N GLY A 148 -14.93 -12.45 2.64
CA GLY A 148 -14.39 -13.07 3.85
C GLY A 148 -15.47 -13.70 4.72
N GLY A 149 -16.59 -13.00 4.90
CA GLY A 149 -17.75 -13.50 5.62
C GLY A 149 -18.37 -14.73 4.95
N LEU A 150 -18.57 -14.69 3.63
CA LEU A 150 -19.08 -15.83 2.86
C LEU A 150 -18.14 -17.04 2.94
N LEU A 151 -16.83 -16.81 2.82
CA LEU A 151 -15.84 -17.88 2.93
C LEU A 151 -15.87 -18.51 4.34
N MET A 152 -15.91 -17.68 5.37
CA MET A 152 -16.01 -18.14 6.76
C MET A 152 -17.28 -18.97 7.01
N LEU A 153 -18.42 -18.52 6.50
CA LEU A 153 -19.67 -19.27 6.58
C LEU A 153 -19.59 -20.61 5.84
N ALA A 154 -19.02 -20.63 4.63
CA ALA A 154 -18.84 -21.83 3.84
C ALA A 154 -17.94 -22.86 4.57
N VAL A 155 -16.81 -22.42 5.10
CA VAL A 155 -15.88 -23.27 5.86
C VAL A 155 -16.55 -23.78 7.15
N SER A 156 -17.20 -22.89 7.90
CA SER A 156 -17.91 -23.27 9.14
C SER A 156 -19.02 -24.29 8.87
N TRP A 157 -19.75 -24.13 7.77
CA TRP A 157 -20.80 -25.06 7.39
C TRP A 157 -20.24 -26.41 6.94
N LEU A 158 -19.15 -26.41 6.16
CA LEU A 158 -18.48 -27.62 5.67
C LEU A 158 -17.94 -28.47 6.81
N TYR A 159 -17.30 -27.82 7.80
CA TYR A 159 -16.65 -28.50 8.94
C TYR A 159 -17.50 -28.58 10.20
N ARG A 160 -18.79 -28.20 10.15
CA ARG A 160 -19.69 -28.21 11.32
C ARG A 160 -19.85 -29.56 12.03
N ARG A 161 -19.49 -30.65 11.38
CA ARG A 161 -19.59 -32.03 11.90
C ARG A 161 -18.21 -32.67 12.15
N SER A 162 -17.12 -31.91 12.04
CA SER A 162 -15.75 -32.40 12.16
C SER A 162 -15.15 -32.18 13.56
N ALA A 163 -15.98 -32.01 14.59
CA ALA A 163 -15.55 -31.88 15.97
C ALA A 163 -15.43 -33.26 16.63
#